data_10afcbca0529a6f492dc602bc8af6c10
#
_entry.id   10afcbca0529a6f492dc602bc8af6c10
#
_cell.length_a   1.000
_cell.length_b   1.000
_cell.length_c   1.000
_cell.angle_alpha   90.00
_cell.angle_beta   90.00
_cell.angle_gamma   90.00
#
_symmetry.space_group_name_H-M   'P 1'
#
loop_
_entity.id
_entity.type
_entity.pdbx_description
1 polymer ?
#
loop_
_entity_poly.entity_id
_entity_poly.type
_entity_poly.pdbx_seq_one_letter_code
_entity_poly.pdbx_strand_id
1 'polypeptide(L)'
;MAEKRKTSRFWILGNKGLDTNLIVITMFLIIFGLIMVYSASYYKCSITKAFGYDSMYLLKNQALMSVVGLIAMLAVSNINYHFWKKEWVVKFAVALSILLTLVLLTRVFGEGHPLNFSTTANGATRWVKFGRISFQVAEPVKIAVIVATSWLIDKYGAMEIKWKKFTLRHWMVTAIILAPGVGLAGFLGIISSNMSSALIIAIIGVVMYFAWHPKSAIFYLAALAGAALIGVFIYVVSQQGAVDAEEGFRLTRIRAWLDPYSYESDESFQSLQALYAIGSGGLFGKGLGNSIQKLGKIPEPYNDFIFSIVCEELGVMGASLLLLMFIYLLYRIYSIAQKAEDLFGRMLATGVFSHIALQVVMNIAVVTGAMPNTGVTLPLISYGGTATIFLLVELGMVLNVQKWSERKRDEDIRMERFR
;
A
#
# COMPACT_ATOMS: atom_id res chain seq x y z
N MET A 1 -34.27 -39.79 -18.02
CA MET A 1 -33.55 -38.94 -18.99
C MET A 1 -33.00 -37.70 -18.26
N ALA A 2 -31.72 -37.69 -17.96
CA ALA A 2 -31.07 -36.60 -17.26
C ALA A 2 -30.41 -35.66 -18.28
N GLU A 3 -30.95 -34.48 -18.37
CA GLU A 3 -30.48 -33.42 -19.29
C GLU A 3 -29.13 -32.91 -18.82
N LYS A 4 -28.06 -33.30 -19.52
CA LYS A 4 -26.71 -32.73 -19.35
C LYS A 4 -26.71 -31.29 -19.80
N ARG A 5 -26.86 -30.34 -18.87
CA ARG A 5 -26.53 -28.92 -19.13
C ARG A 5 -25.06 -28.80 -19.51
N LYS A 6 -24.79 -28.58 -20.78
CA LYS A 6 -23.49 -28.10 -21.30
C LYS A 6 -23.26 -26.70 -20.77
N THR A 7 -22.46 -26.54 -19.71
CA THR A 7 -21.90 -25.25 -19.32
C THR A 7 -20.71 -24.95 -20.19
N SER A 8 -20.84 -23.90 -21.00
CA SER A 8 -19.77 -23.34 -21.83
C SER A 8 -18.55 -22.97 -20.94
N ARG A 9 -17.41 -23.54 -21.31
CA ARG A 9 -16.11 -23.29 -20.68
C ARG A 9 -15.56 -21.90 -21.11
N PHE A 10 -15.89 -20.86 -20.38
CA PHE A 10 -15.00 -19.71 -20.24
C PHE A 10 -14.12 -20.01 -19.01
N TRP A 11 -12.92 -20.50 -19.26
CA TRP A 11 -12.02 -21.12 -18.26
C TRP A 11 -11.47 -20.14 -17.19
N ILE A 12 -11.62 -18.84 -17.37
CA ILE A 12 -11.10 -17.79 -16.47
C ILE A 12 -12.16 -17.34 -15.43
N LEU A 13 -13.46 -17.43 -15.73
CA LEU A 13 -14.53 -16.91 -14.87
C LEU A 13 -15.41 -18.01 -14.21
N GLY A 14 -15.14 -19.26 -14.47
CA GLY A 14 -15.96 -20.41 -14.03
C GLY A 14 -15.43 -21.20 -12.84
N ASN A 15 -14.41 -20.73 -12.12
CA ASN A 15 -13.97 -21.38 -10.90
C ASN A 15 -14.91 -20.98 -9.75
N LYS A 16 -15.85 -21.89 -9.39
CA LYS A 16 -16.72 -21.72 -8.21
C LYS A 16 -15.83 -21.33 -7.02
N GLY A 17 -16.05 -20.13 -6.45
CA GLY A 17 -15.38 -19.66 -5.25
C GLY A 17 -14.42 -18.47 -5.40
N LEU A 18 -14.19 -17.89 -6.60
CA LEU A 18 -13.45 -16.64 -6.74
C LEU A 18 -14.39 -15.44 -6.75
N ASP A 19 -14.07 -14.39 -5.99
CA ASP A 19 -14.84 -13.13 -6.00
C ASP A 19 -14.66 -12.40 -7.32
N THR A 20 -15.60 -12.60 -8.23
CA THR A 20 -15.61 -11.92 -9.53
C THR A 20 -15.66 -10.41 -9.36
N ASN A 21 -16.37 -9.88 -8.35
CA ASN A 21 -16.45 -8.45 -8.12
C ASN A 21 -15.11 -7.84 -7.70
N LEU A 22 -14.33 -8.55 -6.86
CA LEU A 22 -12.98 -8.13 -6.48
C LEU A 22 -12.05 -8.10 -7.70
N ILE A 23 -12.13 -9.10 -8.56
CA ILE A 23 -11.34 -9.17 -9.80
C ILE A 23 -11.73 -8.01 -10.73
N VAL A 24 -13.01 -7.82 -10.97
CA VAL A 24 -13.52 -6.78 -11.89
C VAL A 24 -13.12 -5.39 -11.41
N ILE A 25 -13.34 -5.04 -10.13
CA ILE A 25 -12.93 -3.72 -9.62
C ILE A 25 -11.41 -3.51 -9.67
N THR A 26 -10.63 -4.55 -9.41
CA THR A 26 -9.16 -4.51 -9.56
C THR A 26 -8.76 -4.21 -11.00
N MET A 27 -9.39 -4.88 -11.98
CA MET A 27 -9.15 -4.64 -13.40
C MET A 27 -9.52 -3.22 -13.82
N PHE A 28 -10.66 -2.70 -13.35
CA PHE A 28 -11.06 -1.31 -13.63
C PHE A 28 -10.05 -0.31 -13.08
N LEU A 29 -9.56 -0.50 -11.83
CA LEU A 29 -8.54 0.36 -11.25
C LEU A 29 -7.24 0.31 -12.04
N ILE A 30 -6.78 -0.88 -12.46
CA ILE A 30 -5.56 -1.02 -13.28
C ILE A 30 -5.72 -0.29 -14.62
N ILE A 31 -6.84 -0.49 -15.33
CA ILE A 31 -7.08 0.15 -16.63
C ILE A 31 -7.12 1.68 -16.45
N PHE A 32 -7.83 2.17 -15.44
CA PHE A 32 -7.88 3.59 -15.12
C PHE A 32 -6.48 4.13 -14.78
N GLY A 33 -5.71 3.39 -13.97
CA GLY A 33 -4.32 3.73 -13.63
C GLY A 33 -3.42 3.82 -14.87
N LEU A 34 -3.52 2.87 -15.80
CA LEU A 34 -2.74 2.91 -17.05
C LEU A 34 -3.06 4.15 -17.90
N ILE A 35 -4.35 4.52 -17.99
CA ILE A 35 -4.77 5.74 -18.71
C ILE A 35 -4.18 6.97 -18.03
N MET A 36 -4.25 7.06 -16.70
CA MET A 36 -3.76 8.21 -15.95
C MET A 36 -2.24 8.28 -15.92
N VAL A 37 -1.53 7.14 -15.83
CA VAL A 37 -0.06 7.10 -15.94
C VAL A 37 0.37 7.61 -17.31
N TYR A 38 -0.29 7.19 -18.40
CA TYR A 38 0.01 7.72 -19.72
C TYR A 38 -0.21 9.23 -19.78
N SER A 39 -1.40 9.70 -19.35
CA SER A 39 -1.71 11.12 -19.36
C SER A 39 -0.72 11.95 -18.56
N ALA A 40 -0.36 11.49 -17.34
CA ALA A 40 0.55 12.23 -16.48
C ALA A 40 2.02 12.19 -16.91
N SER A 41 2.45 11.18 -17.69
CA SER A 41 3.86 10.95 -18.00
C SER A 41 4.28 11.30 -19.41
N TYR A 42 3.34 11.37 -20.38
CA TYR A 42 3.65 11.47 -21.80
C TYR A 42 4.58 12.63 -22.13
N TYR A 43 4.35 13.81 -21.54
CA TYR A 43 5.17 14.99 -21.76
C TYR A 43 6.60 14.79 -21.26
N LYS A 44 6.77 14.38 -20.00
CA LYS A 44 8.09 14.15 -19.40
C LYS A 44 8.87 13.06 -20.13
N CYS A 45 8.21 11.99 -20.54
CA CYS A 45 8.84 10.92 -21.29
C CYS A 45 9.30 11.36 -22.68
N SER A 46 8.54 12.24 -23.37
CA SER A 46 8.89 12.73 -24.71
C SER A 46 10.07 13.70 -24.73
N ILE A 47 10.37 14.38 -23.63
CA ILE A 47 11.46 15.37 -23.57
C ILE A 47 12.72 14.87 -22.85
N THR A 48 12.65 13.72 -22.16
CA THR A 48 13.74 13.24 -21.29
C THR A 48 14.52 12.11 -21.96
N LYS A 49 15.84 12.28 -22.09
CA LYS A 49 16.77 11.29 -22.65
C LYS A 49 16.76 9.95 -21.90
N ALA A 50 16.56 9.97 -20.57
CA ALA A 50 16.50 8.76 -19.74
C ALA A 50 15.36 7.81 -20.14
N PHE A 51 14.30 8.31 -20.77
CA PHE A 51 13.18 7.52 -21.30
C PHE A 51 13.28 7.28 -22.83
N GLY A 52 14.42 7.62 -23.44
CA GLY A 52 14.62 7.46 -24.88
C GLY A 52 13.72 8.35 -25.73
N TYR A 53 13.17 9.43 -25.18
CA TYR A 53 12.16 10.30 -25.82
C TYR A 53 10.88 9.57 -26.25
N ASP A 54 10.62 8.36 -25.66
CA ASP A 54 9.41 7.57 -25.94
C ASP A 54 8.28 7.97 -24.95
N SER A 55 7.29 8.68 -25.47
CA SER A 55 6.13 9.13 -24.69
C SER A 55 5.35 7.98 -24.00
N MET A 56 5.47 6.74 -24.50
CA MET A 56 4.81 5.56 -23.97
C MET A 56 5.70 4.73 -23.02
N TYR A 57 6.92 5.17 -22.72
CA TYR A 57 7.89 4.37 -21.96
C TYR A 57 7.33 3.89 -20.62
N LEU A 58 6.79 4.79 -19.78
CA LEU A 58 6.24 4.45 -18.47
C LEU A 58 4.94 3.64 -18.59
N LEU A 59 4.08 3.94 -19.57
CA LEU A 59 2.89 3.15 -19.86
C LEU A 59 3.25 1.68 -20.19
N LYS A 60 4.21 1.45 -21.11
CA LYS A 60 4.64 0.10 -21.49
C LYS A 60 5.15 -0.69 -20.30
N ASN A 61 5.99 -0.06 -19.46
CA ASN A 61 6.52 -0.68 -18.25
C ASN A 61 5.42 -1.00 -17.25
N GLN A 62 4.51 -0.05 -16.97
CA GLN A 62 3.40 -0.26 -16.05
C GLN A 62 2.44 -1.34 -16.54
N ALA A 63 2.12 -1.35 -17.85
CA ALA A 63 1.27 -2.39 -18.46
C ALA A 63 1.89 -3.78 -18.32
N LEU A 64 3.20 -3.90 -18.61
CA LEU A 64 3.92 -5.17 -18.43
C LEU A 64 3.88 -5.64 -16.98
N MET A 65 4.18 -4.76 -16.01
CA MET A 65 4.15 -5.10 -14.58
C MET A 65 2.73 -5.44 -14.11
N SER A 66 1.71 -4.77 -14.65
CA SER A 66 0.30 -5.08 -14.36
C SER A 66 -0.09 -6.47 -14.88
N VAL A 67 0.33 -6.84 -16.09
CA VAL A 67 0.07 -8.19 -16.63
C VAL A 67 0.78 -9.25 -15.79
N VAL A 68 2.06 -9.06 -15.46
CA VAL A 68 2.83 -9.98 -14.59
C VAL A 68 2.17 -10.09 -13.23
N GLY A 69 1.74 -8.96 -12.65
CA GLY A 69 1.03 -8.93 -11.37
C GLY A 69 -0.32 -9.65 -11.40
N LEU A 70 -1.10 -9.50 -12.48
CA LEU A 70 -2.37 -10.23 -12.64
C LEU A 70 -2.15 -11.74 -12.74
N ILE A 71 -1.12 -12.17 -13.46
CA ILE A 71 -0.73 -13.58 -13.51
C ILE A 71 -0.33 -14.06 -12.11
N ALA A 72 0.46 -13.28 -11.37
CA ALA A 72 0.85 -13.59 -9.99
C ALA A 72 -0.37 -13.64 -9.06
N MET A 73 -1.32 -12.70 -9.16
CA MET A 73 -2.58 -12.69 -8.41
C MET A 73 -3.37 -13.98 -8.64
N LEU A 74 -3.53 -14.40 -9.89
CA LEU A 74 -4.24 -15.64 -10.23
C LEU A 74 -3.46 -16.89 -9.77
N ALA A 75 -2.15 -16.91 -9.85
CA ALA A 75 -1.32 -18.00 -9.35
C ALA A 75 -1.46 -18.13 -7.83
N VAL A 76 -1.30 -17.04 -7.09
CA VAL A 76 -1.42 -16.98 -5.63
C VAL A 76 -2.85 -17.33 -5.18
N SER A 77 -3.87 -16.92 -5.90
CA SER A 77 -5.27 -17.27 -5.59
C SER A 77 -5.54 -18.80 -5.66
N ASN A 78 -4.67 -19.58 -6.27
CA ASN A 78 -4.74 -21.03 -6.30
C ASN A 78 -3.87 -21.74 -5.26
N ILE A 79 -2.99 -21.02 -4.56
CA ILE A 79 -2.19 -21.56 -3.45
C ILE A 79 -3.02 -21.50 -2.19
N ASN A 80 -3.23 -22.65 -1.50
CA ASN A 80 -3.97 -22.67 -0.24
C ASN A 80 -3.36 -21.68 0.77
N TYR A 81 -4.16 -20.74 1.27
CA TYR A 81 -3.68 -19.69 2.20
C TYR A 81 -3.12 -20.25 3.50
N HIS A 82 -3.50 -21.47 3.91
CA HIS A 82 -2.88 -22.17 5.03
C HIS A 82 -1.39 -22.49 4.79
N PHE A 83 -0.91 -22.43 3.54
CA PHE A 83 0.51 -22.50 3.26
C PHE A 83 1.26 -21.35 3.92
N TRP A 84 0.71 -20.12 3.88
CA TRP A 84 1.29 -18.94 4.50
C TRP A 84 1.26 -18.99 6.03
N LYS A 85 0.37 -19.81 6.61
CA LYS A 85 0.27 -20.07 8.05
C LYS A 85 1.39 -20.98 8.59
N LYS A 86 2.12 -21.70 7.73
CA LYS A 86 3.21 -22.60 8.16
C LYS A 86 4.33 -21.78 8.81
N GLU A 87 4.77 -22.22 9.99
CA GLU A 87 5.77 -21.49 10.80
C GLU A 87 7.07 -21.22 10.05
N TRP A 88 7.54 -22.17 9.24
CA TRP A 88 8.75 -22.00 8.45
C TRP A 88 8.58 -20.92 7.36
N VAL A 89 7.39 -20.81 6.75
CA VAL A 89 7.08 -19.76 5.74
C VAL A 89 7.09 -18.38 6.38
N VAL A 90 6.46 -18.25 7.55
CA VAL A 90 6.45 -16.99 8.31
C VAL A 90 7.87 -16.57 8.70
N LYS A 91 8.66 -17.51 9.28
CA LYS A 91 10.07 -17.25 9.65
C LYS A 91 10.91 -16.88 8.43
N PHE A 92 10.70 -17.58 7.31
CA PHE A 92 11.40 -17.27 6.05
C PHE A 92 11.04 -15.88 5.53
N ALA A 93 9.74 -15.49 5.52
CA ALA A 93 9.31 -14.17 5.08
C ALA A 93 9.91 -13.04 5.93
N VAL A 94 9.95 -13.22 7.26
CA VAL A 94 10.59 -12.26 8.18
C VAL A 94 12.10 -12.21 7.95
N ALA A 95 12.77 -13.36 7.87
CA ALA A 95 14.21 -13.43 7.63
C ALA A 95 14.61 -12.81 6.28
N LEU A 96 13.82 -13.08 5.23
CA LEU A 96 14.01 -12.48 3.90
C LEU A 96 13.84 -10.94 3.96
N SER A 97 12.85 -10.45 4.71
CA SER A 97 12.63 -9.01 4.90
C SER A 97 13.82 -8.34 5.60
N ILE A 98 14.37 -8.98 6.61
CA ILE A 98 15.60 -8.51 7.30
C ILE A 98 16.78 -8.52 6.32
N LEU A 99 16.98 -9.62 5.60
CA LEU A 99 18.07 -9.75 4.62
C LEU A 99 17.96 -8.66 3.53
N LEU A 100 16.80 -8.47 2.94
CA LEU A 100 16.58 -7.44 1.91
C LEU A 100 16.86 -6.03 2.46
N THR A 101 16.46 -5.77 3.71
CA THR A 101 16.76 -4.50 4.37
C THR A 101 18.26 -4.32 4.59
N LEU A 102 18.98 -5.39 4.99
CA LEU A 102 20.44 -5.36 5.14
C LEU A 102 21.16 -5.14 3.80
N VAL A 103 20.60 -5.65 2.68
CA VAL A 103 21.17 -5.40 1.34
C VAL A 103 21.20 -3.90 1.01
N LEU A 104 20.31 -3.08 1.58
CA LEU A 104 20.38 -1.61 1.39
C LEU A 104 21.66 -0.99 1.94
N LEU A 105 22.33 -1.65 2.91
CA LEU A 105 23.62 -1.18 3.44
C LEU A 105 24.76 -1.26 2.41
N THR A 106 24.57 -2.03 1.32
CA THR A 106 25.58 -2.10 0.24
C THR A 106 25.84 -0.75 -0.45
N ARG A 107 25.01 0.26 -0.16
CA ARG A 107 25.27 1.66 -0.56
C ARG A 107 26.64 2.19 -0.14
N VAL A 108 27.24 1.62 0.93
CA VAL A 108 28.56 1.99 1.43
C VAL A 108 29.66 1.77 0.39
N PHE A 109 29.47 0.84 -0.54
CA PHE A 109 30.43 0.59 -1.62
C PHE A 109 30.43 1.68 -2.72
N GLY A 110 29.46 2.60 -2.71
CA GLY A 110 29.36 3.65 -3.71
C GLY A 110 28.70 3.22 -5.02
N GLU A 111 28.30 4.19 -5.84
CA GLU A 111 27.68 3.94 -7.16
C GLU A 111 28.68 3.33 -8.13
N GLY A 112 28.23 2.31 -8.88
CA GLY A 112 29.06 1.61 -9.88
C GLY A 112 29.92 0.46 -9.33
N HIS A 113 29.99 0.28 -8.02
CA HIS A 113 30.71 -0.88 -7.46
C HIS A 113 29.91 -2.18 -7.65
N PRO A 114 30.55 -3.32 -8.05
CA PRO A 114 29.83 -4.57 -8.34
C PRO A 114 29.08 -5.17 -7.15
N LEU A 115 29.44 -4.83 -5.92
CA LEU A 115 28.78 -5.26 -4.70
C LEU A 115 27.69 -4.29 -4.22
N ASN A 116 27.46 -3.18 -4.92
CA ASN A 116 26.38 -2.25 -4.60
C ASN A 116 25.09 -2.67 -5.31
N PHE A 117 24.19 -3.31 -4.58
CA PHE A 117 22.86 -3.70 -5.05
C PHE A 117 21.78 -2.68 -4.71
N SER A 118 22.15 -1.56 -4.09
CA SER A 118 21.21 -0.52 -3.65
C SER A 118 21.18 0.66 -4.62
N THR A 119 20.02 1.30 -4.73
CA THR A 119 19.85 2.55 -5.49
C THR A 119 19.30 3.63 -4.57
N THR A 120 19.98 4.77 -4.57
CA THR A 120 19.60 5.95 -3.80
C THR A 120 18.87 6.92 -4.72
N ALA A 121 17.68 7.37 -4.32
CA ALA A 121 16.93 8.39 -5.01
C ALA A 121 16.39 9.39 -3.99
N ASN A 122 16.49 10.70 -4.29
CA ASN A 122 16.02 11.77 -3.43
C ASN A 122 16.51 11.64 -1.97
N GLY A 123 17.81 11.36 -1.78
CA GLY A 123 18.45 11.25 -0.45
C GLY A 123 18.10 10.01 0.37
N ALA A 124 17.31 9.06 -0.16
CA ALA A 124 16.95 7.85 0.54
C ALA A 124 17.26 6.59 -0.29
N THR A 125 17.82 5.56 0.37
CA THR A 125 18.14 4.28 -0.26
C THR A 125 16.96 3.33 -0.08
N ARG A 126 16.12 3.18 -1.10
CA ARG A 126 14.82 2.50 -1.02
C ARG A 126 14.72 1.27 -1.89
N TRP A 127 15.55 1.20 -2.94
CA TRP A 127 15.45 0.22 -4.02
C TRP A 127 16.63 -0.73 -3.98
N VAL A 128 16.35 -1.99 -4.24
CA VAL A 128 17.37 -3.02 -4.50
C VAL A 128 17.30 -3.37 -5.98
N LYS A 129 18.48 -3.44 -6.61
CA LYS A 129 18.63 -3.74 -8.04
C LYS A 129 19.45 -5.01 -8.20
N PHE A 130 18.85 -6.03 -8.83
CA PHE A 130 19.51 -7.24 -9.28
C PHE A 130 19.46 -7.32 -10.80
N GLY A 131 20.55 -6.95 -11.46
CA GLY A 131 20.61 -6.88 -12.91
C GLY A 131 19.60 -5.89 -13.47
N ARG A 132 18.58 -6.39 -14.19
CA ARG A 132 17.53 -5.58 -14.82
C ARG A 132 16.29 -5.40 -13.91
N ILE A 133 16.20 -6.14 -12.82
CA ILE A 133 15.06 -6.09 -11.91
C ILE A 133 15.38 -5.14 -10.77
N SER A 134 14.50 -4.17 -10.55
CA SER A 134 14.58 -3.25 -9.42
C SER A 134 13.25 -3.23 -8.68
N PHE A 135 13.28 -3.36 -7.35
CA PHE A 135 12.09 -3.29 -6.53
C PHE A 135 12.34 -2.57 -5.20
N GLN A 136 11.30 -2.01 -4.64
CA GLN A 136 11.36 -1.34 -3.34
C GLN A 136 11.27 -2.37 -2.21
N VAL A 137 12.23 -2.35 -1.28
CA VAL A 137 12.29 -3.32 -0.18
C VAL A 137 11.07 -3.25 0.75
N ALA A 138 10.44 -2.09 0.88
CA ALA A 138 9.23 -1.94 1.69
C ALA A 138 8.07 -2.84 1.22
N GLU A 139 7.97 -3.17 -0.08
CA GLU A 139 6.85 -3.96 -0.61
C GLU A 139 6.81 -5.40 -0.06
N PRO A 140 7.87 -6.22 -0.18
CA PRO A 140 7.88 -7.54 0.44
C PRO A 140 7.83 -7.49 1.97
N VAL A 141 8.35 -6.43 2.60
CA VAL A 141 8.27 -6.26 4.06
C VAL A 141 6.82 -6.09 4.53
N LYS A 142 5.98 -5.35 3.79
CA LYS A 142 4.54 -5.21 4.10
C LYS A 142 3.84 -6.57 4.10
N ILE A 143 4.07 -7.40 3.08
CA ILE A 143 3.50 -8.75 3.01
C ILE A 143 3.99 -9.60 4.19
N ALA A 144 5.27 -9.57 4.52
CA ALA A 144 5.83 -10.33 5.63
C ALA A 144 5.19 -9.91 6.97
N VAL A 145 4.97 -8.61 7.18
CA VAL A 145 4.28 -8.09 8.38
C VAL A 145 2.83 -8.57 8.44
N ILE A 146 2.09 -8.49 7.34
CA ILE A 146 0.70 -8.97 7.27
C ILE A 146 0.64 -10.46 7.62
N VAL A 147 1.49 -11.28 7.02
CA VAL A 147 1.52 -12.73 7.25
C VAL A 147 1.96 -13.06 8.68
N ALA A 148 3.04 -12.43 9.17
CA ALA A 148 3.57 -12.69 10.50
C ALA A 148 2.61 -12.24 11.61
N THR A 149 2.01 -11.06 11.49
CA THR A 149 1.02 -10.56 12.46
C THR A 149 -0.24 -11.44 12.46
N SER A 150 -0.72 -11.87 11.29
CA SER A 150 -1.85 -12.81 11.19
C SER A 150 -1.57 -14.13 11.89
N TRP A 151 -0.35 -14.67 11.69
CA TRP A 151 0.08 -15.93 12.33
C TRP A 151 0.22 -15.80 13.84
N LEU A 152 0.77 -14.67 14.33
CA LEU A 152 0.91 -14.41 15.77
C LEU A 152 -0.44 -14.25 16.45
N ILE A 153 -1.36 -13.53 15.83
CA ILE A 153 -2.74 -13.37 16.32
C ILE A 153 -3.44 -14.73 16.39
N ASP A 154 -3.30 -15.56 15.36
CA ASP A 154 -3.91 -16.90 15.34
C ASP A 154 -3.30 -17.81 16.41
N LYS A 155 -1.98 -17.75 16.62
CA LYS A 155 -1.26 -18.59 17.60
C LYS A 155 -1.49 -18.18 19.05
N TYR A 156 -1.47 -16.88 19.33
CA TYR A 156 -1.49 -16.35 20.70
C TYR A 156 -2.81 -15.69 21.09
N GLY A 157 -3.65 -15.31 20.12
CA GLY A 157 -4.84 -14.54 20.36
C GLY A 157 -5.88 -15.25 21.22
N ALA A 158 -6.04 -16.56 21.09
CA ALA A 158 -6.95 -17.34 21.93
C ALA A 158 -6.56 -17.32 23.44
N MET A 159 -5.27 -17.15 23.74
CA MET A 159 -4.79 -17.01 25.13
C MET A 159 -5.14 -15.65 25.71
N GLU A 160 -5.05 -14.59 24.92
CA GLU A 160 -5.27 -13.21 25.34
C GLU A 160 -6.75 -12.91 25.65
N ILE A 161 -7.67 -13.46 24.86
CA ILE A 161 -9.12 -13.29 25.05
C ILE A 161 -9.61 -13.88 26.39
N LYS A 162 -8.97 -14.93 26.85
CA LYS A 162 -9.36 -15.62 28.11
C LYS A 162 -9.00 -14.84 29.38
N TRP A 163 -8.17 -13.81 29.28
CA TRP A 163 -7.70 -13.09 30.47
C TRP A 163 -8.62 -11.95 30.87
N LYS A 164 -9.20 -12.07 32.07
CA LYS A 164 -10.09 -11.05 32.63
C LYS A 164 -9.35 -9.81 33.14
N LYS A 165 -8.06 -9.90 33.41
CA LYS A 165 -7.22 -8.80 33.98
C LYS A 165 -6.00 -8.54 33.12
N PHE A 166 -5.59 -7.27 33.00
CA PHE A 166 -4.32 -6.88 32.38
C PHE A 166 -3.14 -7.32 33.27
N THR A 167 -2.47 -8.38 32.89
CA THR A 167 -1.29 -8.94 33.57
C THR A 167 -0.02 -8.65 32.74
N LEU A 168 1.15 -8.79 33.35
CA LEU A 168 2.44 -8.69 32.62
C LEU A 168 2.48 -9.61 31.38
N ARG A 169 1.92 -10.80 31.49
CA ARG A 169 1.81 -11.76 30.39
C ARG A 169 0.98 -11.22 29.22
N HIS A 170 -0.10 -10.47 29.50
CA HIS A 170 -0.90 -9.79 28.47
C HIS A 170 -0.03 -8.80 27.68
N TRP A 171 0.72 -7.93 28.37
CA TRP A 171 1.62 -6.98 27.72
C TRP A 171 2.73 -7.65 26.89
N MET A 172 3.26 -8.79 27.36
CA MET A 172 4.24 -9.59 26.61
C MET A 172 3.63 -10.12 25.30
N VAL A 173 2.42 -10.67 25.32
CA VAL A 173 1.75 -11.18 24.11
C VAL A 173 1.43 -10.04 23.16
N THR A 174 0.94 -8.91 23.66
CA THR A 174 0.74 -7.68 22.86
C THR A 174 2.03 -7.25 22.17
N ALA A 175 3.14 -7.19 22.90
CA ALA A 175 4.44 -6.83 22.34
C ALA A 175 4.91 -7.83 21.27
N ILE A 176 4.71 -9.13 21.48
CA ILE A 176 5.05 -10.18 20.51
C ILE A 176 4.22 -10.02 19.22
N ILE A 177 2.91 -9.73 19.32
CA ILE A 177 2.04 -9.57 18.15
C ILE A 177 2.40 -8.30 17.38
N LEU A 178 2.78 -7.21 18.06
CA LEU A 178 3.16 -5.95 17.43
C LEU A 178 4.60 -5.96 16.90
N ALA A 179 5.45 -6.87 17.39
CA ALA A 179 6.88 -6.93 17.03
C ALA A 179 7.17 -6.95 15.53
N PRO A 180 6.46 -7.72 14.66
CA PRO A 180 6.71 -7.70 13.23
C PRO A 180 6.45 -6.32 12.62
N GLY A 181 5.33 -5.69 12.96
CA GLY A 181 4.97 -4.37 12.44
C GLY A 181 5.94 -3.28 12.89
N VAL A 182 6.13 -3.13 14.20
CA VAL A 182 6.97 -2.07 14.78
C VAL A 182 8.47 -2.36 14.57
N GLY A 183 8.89 -3.63 14.75
CA GLY A 183 10.29 -4.02 14.66
C GLY A 183 10.83 -3.92 13.23
N LEU A 184 10.15 -4.50 12.23
CA LEU A 184 10.58 -4.40 10.83
C LEU A 184 10.43 -2.97 10.29
N ALA A 185 9.41 -2.22 10.73
CA ALA A 185 9.27 -0.82 10.38
C ALA A 185 10.44 0.04 10.90
N GLY A 186 10.79 -0.12 12.18
CA GLY A 186 11.92 0.60 12.78
C GLY A 186 13.24 0.23 12.10
N PHE A 187 13.48 -1.06 11.87
CA PHE A 187 14.68 -1.55 11.21
C PHE A 187 14.80 -1.02 9.77
N LEU A 188 13.72 -1.09 8.98
CA LEU A 188 13.69 -0.53 7.63
C LEU A 188 13.87 1.00 7.66
N GLY A 189 13.18 1.71 8.56
CA GLY A 189 13.23 3.17 8.66
C GLY A 189 14.63 3.71 8.97
N ILE A 190 15.35 3.03 9.86
CA ILE A 190 16.73 3.39 10.23
C ILE A 190 17.67 3.18 9.03
N ILE A 191 17.60 2.03 8.37
CA ILE A 191 18.54 1.66 7.30
C ILE A 191 18.25 2.41 6.00
N SER A 192 16.97 2.49 5.59
CA SER A 192 16.57 3.05 4.29
C SER A 192 16.37 4.55 4.29
N SER A 193 16.32 5.19 5.48
CA SER A 193 15.88 6.60 5.66
C SER A 193 14.46 6.86 5.10
N ASN A 194 13.65 5.81 4.91
CA ASN A 194 12.29 5.87 4.38
C ASN A 194 11.25 5.79 5.50
N MET A 195 11.03 6.92 6.16
CA MET A 195 10.09 6.99 7.30
C MET A 195 8.65 6.76 6.90
N SER A 196 8.25 7.15 5.69
CA SER A 196 6.86 7.01 5.23
C SER A 196 6.46 5.53 5.08
N SER A 197 7.30 4.73 4.42
CA SER A 197 7.05 3.28 4.31
C SER A 197 7.13 2.59 5.67
N ALA A 198 8.07 3.01 6.53
CA ALA A 198 8.17 2.48 7.89
C ALA A 198 6.90 2.78 8.70
N LEU A 199 6.36 3.99 8.60
CA LEU A 199 5.12 4.38 9.26
C LEU A 199 3.94 3.51 8.78
N ILE A 200 3.78 3.31 7.47
CA ILE A 200 2.73 2.45 6.91
C ILE A 200 2.85 1.03 7.47
N ILE A 201 4.05 0.46 7.47
CA ILE A 201 4.31 -0.90 7.97
C ILE A 201 3.95 -1.02 9.45
N ALA A 202 4.34 -0.05 10.28
CA ALA A 202 3.99 -0.02 11.69
C ALA A 202 2.48 0.08 11.90
N ILE A 203 1.80 0.99 11.20
CA ILE A 203 0.36 1.20 11.32
C ILE A 203 -0.41 -0.04 10.85
N ILE A 204 0.01 -0.76 9.79
CA ILE A 204 -0.62 -2.02 9.39
C ILE A 204 -0.66 -2.99 10.57
N GLY A 205 0.47 -3.23 11.25
CA GLY A 205 0.53 -4.13 12.41
C GLY A 205 -0.38 -3.68 13.55
N VAL A 206 -0.42 -2.39 13.83
CA VAL A 206 -1.26 -1.78 14.88
C VAL A 206 -2.75 -1.91 14.53
N VAL A 207 -3.15 -1.59 13.29
CA VAL A 207 -4.56 -1.71 12.84
C VAL A 207 -5.03 -3.17 12.89
N MET A 208 -4.19 -4.12 12.47
CA MET A 208 -4.51 -5.55 12.57
C MET A 208 -4.72 -5.99 14.02
N TYR A 209 -3.86 -5.53 14.93
CA TYR A 209 -4.01 -5.81 16.36
C TYR A 209 -5.32 -5.25 16.92
N PHE A 210 -5.68 -4.00 16.59
CA PHE A 210 -6.93 -3.38 17.03
C PHE A 210 -8.17 -4.04 16.42
N ALA A 211 -8.10 -4.45 15.16
CA ALA A 211 -9.21 -5.14 14.51
C ALA A 211 -9.53 -6.49 15.14
N TRP A 212 -8.52 -7.11 15.75
CA TRP A 212 -8.68 -8.40 16.42
C TRP A 212 -9.02 -8.27 17.92
N HIS A 213 -8.45 -7.28 18.64
CA HIS A 213 -8.50 -7.24 20.10
C HIS A 213 -9.89 -6.85 20.64
N PRO A 214 -10.51 -7.66 21.55
CA PRO A 214 -11.89 -7.43 21.99
C PRO A 214 -12.07 -6.20 22.89
N LYS A 215 -11.00 -5.71 23.54
CA LYS A 215 -10.99 -4.52 24.40
C LYS A 215 -10.31 -3.34 23.71
N SER A 216 -10.69 -3.06 22.48
CA SER A 216 -10.09 -2.01 21.65
C SER A 216 -10.20 -0.60 22.24
N ALA A 217 -11.14 -0.33 23.14
CA ALA A 217 -11.34 1.01 23.71
C ALA A 217 -10.09 1.62 24.36
N ILE A 218 -9.28 0.82 25.09
CA ILE A 218 -8.02 1.29 25.70
C ILE A 218 -7.01 1.70 24.63
N PHE A 219 -6.98 0.98 23.52
CA PHE A 219 -6.07 1.25 22.40
C PHE A 219 -6.53 2.46 21.58
N TYR A 220 -7.86 2.69 21.47
CA TYR A 220 -8.38 3.94 20.89
C TYR A 220 -7.97 5.15 21.72
N LEU A 221 -7.99 5.04 23.06
CA LEU A 221 -7.50 6.10 23.94
C LEU A 221 -5.99 6.32 23.78
N ALA A 222 -5.21 5.24 23.64
CA ALA A 222 -3.77 5.35 23.39
C ALA A 222 -3.47 5.97 22.02
N ALA A 223 -4.24 5.61 20.97
CA ALA A 223 -4.13 6.21 19.63
C ALA A 223 -4.52 7.70 19.67
N LEU A 224 -5.57 8.06 20.39
CA LEU A 224 -5.98 9.46 20.60
C LEU A 224 -4.89 10.26 21.34
N ALA A 225 -4.31 9.69 22.40
CA ALA A 225 -3.18 10.30 23.10
C ALA A 225 -1.96 10.49 22.21
N GLY A 226 -1.63 9.47 21.38
CA GLY A 226 -0.57 9.57 20.38
C GLY A 226 -0.82 10.66 19.35
N ALA A 227 -2.05 10.77 18.84
CA ALA A 227 -2.44 11.83 17.92
C ALA A 227 -2.35 13.22 18.57
N ALA A 228 -2.75 13.33 19.84
CA ALA A 228 -2.62 14.58 20.61
C ALA A 228 -1.14 14.98 20.79
N LEU A 229 -0.26 14.02 21.09
CA LEU A 229 1.19 14.27 21.19
C LEU A 229 1.79 14.73 19.87
N ILE A 230 1.39 14.12 18.75
CA ILE A 230 1.79 14.56 17.40
C ILE A 230 1.27 15.97 17.14
N GLY A 231 0.03 16.29 17.49
CA GLY A 231 -0.54 17.62 17.36
C GLY A 231 0.24 18.67 18.18
N VAL A 232 0.60 18.34 19.43
CA VAL A 232 1.45 19.22 20.27
C VAL A 232 2.83 19.40 19.65
N PHE A 233 3.44 18.32 19.13
CA PHE A 233 4.74 18.41 18.46
C PHE A 233 4.67 19.34 17.22
N ILE A 234 3.66 19.17 16.37
CA ILE A 234 3.43 20.04 15.21
C ILE A 234 3.23 21.50 15.66
N TYR A 235 2.43 21.73 16.71
CA TYR A 235 2.21 23.06 17.27
C TYR A 235 3.52 23.69 17.78
N VAL A 236 4.34 22.95 18.51
CA VAL A 236 5.65 23.44 18.98
C VAL A 236 6.57 23.79 17.80
N VAL A 237 6.63 22.94 16.79
CA VAL A 237 7.42 23.21 15.56
C VAL A 237 6.92 24.45 14.83
N SER A 238 5.61 24.70 14.79
CA SER A 238 5.03 25.90 14.15
C SER A 238 5.34 27.20 14.89
N GLN A 239 5.60 27.15 16.21
CA GLN A 239 5.93 28.32 17.02
C GLN A 239 7.44 28.68 16.98
N GLN A 240 8.29 27.73 16.58
CA GLN A 240 9.72 27.99 16.41
C GLN A 240 9.92 28.76 15.10
N GLY A 241 10.34 30.03 15.17
CA GLY A 241 10.64 30.88 14.01
C GLY A 241 11.69 30.27 13.08
N ALA A 242 12.01 30.94 11.97
CA ALA A 242 13.01 30.49 11.02
C ALA A 242 14.33 30.21 11.76
N VAL A 243 14.71 28.95 11.84
CA VAL A 243 15.98 28.47 12.41
C VAL A 243 16.90 28.14 11.24
N ASP A 244 18.18 28.38 11.41
CA ASP A 244 19.23 28.35 10.40
C ASP A 244 19.26 27.06 9.53
N ALA A 245 19.87 27.21 8.35
CA ALA A 245 19.95 26.22 7.26
C ALA A 245 20.57 24.84 7.63
N GLU A 246 20.97 24.61 8.88
CA GLU A 246 21.48 23.34 9.40
C GLU A 246 20.39 22.41 9.95
N GLU A 247 19.11 22.82 9.97
CA GLU A 247 18.03 21.95 10.40
C GLU A 247 17.82 20.79 9.41
N GLY A 248 17.79 19.58 9.97
CA GLY A 248 17.67 18.36 9.15
C GLY A 248 16.43 18.37 8.24
N PHE A 249 16.61 17.92 7.01
CA PHE A 249 15.65 17.73 5.91
C PHE A 249 14.19 17.38 6.32
N ARG A 250 13.99 16.77 7.49
CA ARG A 250 12.66 16.38 8.01
C ARG A 250 11.88 17.54 8.60
N LEU A 251 12.53 18.46 9.33
CA LEU A 251 11.88 19.62 9.92
C LEU A 251 11.52 20.62 8.82
N THR A 252 12.36 20.75 7.80
CA THR A 252 12.06 21.57 6.62
C THR A 252 10.77 21.14 5.93
N ARG A 253 10.51 19.82 5.82
CA ARG A 253 9.23 19.30 5.26
C ARG A 253 8.01 19.68 6.07
N ILE A 254 8.08 19.62 7.40
CA ILE A 254 6.98 19.99 8.27
C ILE A 254 6.71 21.48 8.18
N ARG A 255 7.73 22.31 8.16
CA ARG A 255 7.59 23.78 8.01
C ARG A 255 7.06 24.16 6.64
N ALA A 256 7.61 23.57 5.58
CA ALA A 256 7.15 23.76 4.22
C ALA A 256 5.67 23.33 4.03
N TRP A 257 5.19 22.36 4.81
CA TRP A 257 3.79 21.98 4.84
C TRP A 257 2.93 22.98 5.63
N LEU A 258 3.42 23.50 6.77
CA LEU A 258 2.67 24.44 7.61
C LEU A 258 2.55 25.82 6.95
N ASP A 259 3.59 26.29 6.27
CA ASP A 259 3.60 27.54 5.53
C ASP A 259 4.26 27.36 4.15
N PRO A 260 3.52 26.80 3.18
CA PRO A 260 4.06 26.51 1.86
C PRO A 260 4.39 27.75 1.02
N TYR A 261 3.87 28.93 1.39
CA TYR A 261 4.12 30.18 0.66
C TYR A 261 5.41 30.88 1.09
N SER A 262 5.82 30.71 2.33
CA SER A 262 7.06 31.32 2.86
C SER A 262 8.32 30.49 2.61
N TYR A 263 8.15 29.20 2.26
CA TYR A 263 9.26 28.31 1.97
C TYR A 263 9.33 28.02 0.47
N GLU A 264 10.26 28.64 -0.23
CA GLU A 264 10.58 28.38 -1.65
C GLU A 264 11.43 27.09 -1.82
N SER A 265 11.04 25.99 -1.15
CA SER A 265 11.69 24.70 -1.35
C SER A 265 11.00 23.92 -2.48
N ASP A 266 11.73 23.03 -3.16
CA ASP A 266 11.17 22.16 -4.21
C ASP A 266 9.96 21.36 -3.72
N GLU A 267 9.91 21.00 -2.42
CA GLU A 267 8.82 20.25 -1.81
C GLU A 267 7.56 21.07 -1.57
N SER A 268 7.70 22.34 -1.15
CA SER A 268 6.58 23.28 -1.04
C SER A 268 6.00 23.58 -2.41
N PHE A 269 6.87 23.78 -3.39
CA PHE A 269 6.46 24.04 -4.77
C PHE A 269 5.61 22.88 -5.33
N GLN A 270 6.03 21.63 -5.14
CA GLN A 270 5.27 20.46 -5.59
C GLN A 270 3.88 20.42 -4.96
N SER A 271 3.78 20.63 -3.65
CA SER A 271 2.51 20.62 -2.92
C SER A 271 1.58 21.74 -3.38
N LEU A 272 2.10 22.96 -3.58
CA LEU A 272 1.33 24.09 -4.12
C LEU A 272 0.82 23.81 -5.54
N GLN A 273 1.66 23.28 -6.42
CA GLN A 273 1.24 22.94 -7.78
C GLN A 273 0.16 21.83 -7.79
N ALA A 274 0.21 20.88 -6.85
CA ALA A 274 -0.83 19.89 -6.67
C ALA A 274 -2.15 20.51 -6.24
N LEU A 275 -2.14 21.46 -5.31
CA LEU A 275 -3.35 22.20 -4.90
C LEU A 275 -3.90 23.05 -6.05
N TYR A 276 -3.05 23.70 -6.85
CA TYR A 276 -3.49 24.41 -8.06
C TYR A 276 -4.11 23.48 -9.10
N ALA A 277 -3.57 22.25 -9.26
CA ALA A 277 -4.17 21.23 -10.12
C ALA A 277 -5.59 20.90 -9.67
N ILE A 278 -5.75 20.56 -8.36
CA ILE A 278 -7.05 20.25 -7.77
C ILE A 278 -8.04 21.42 -7.95
N GLY A 279 -7.63 22.63 -7.56
CA GLY A 279 -8.51 23.83 -7.64
C GLY A 279 -8.90 24.21 -9.05
N SER A 280 -8.01 23.99 -10.03
CA SER A 280 -8.27 24.36 -11.44
C SER A 280 -9.13 23.35 -12.20
N GLY A 281 -9.34 22.13 -11.66
CA GLY A 281 -10.15 21.09 -12.32
C GLY A 281 -11.66 21.34 -12.27
N GLY A 282 -12.16 22.06 -11.27
CA GLY A 282 -13.60 22.30 -11.12
C GLY A 282 -14.42 21.00 -11.02
N LEU A 283 -15.70 21.04 -11.45
CA LEU A 283 -16.59 19.88 -11.34
C LEU A 283 -16.28 18.79 -12.37
N PHE A 284 -16.03 19.17 -13.62
CA PHE A 284 -15.93 18.25 -14.77
C PHE A 284 -14.49 18.06 -15.28
N GLY A 285 -13.53 18.81 -14.74
CA GLY A 285 -12.15 18.79 -15.21
C GLY A 285 -11.90 19.57 -16.49
N LYS A 286 -10.63 19.64 -16.88
CA LYS A 286 -10.18 20.27 -18.14
C LYS A 286 -10.24 19.31 -19.33
N GLY A 287 -10.65 18.07 -19.12
CA GLY A 287 -10.59 16.98 -20.10
C GLY A 287 -9.31 16.15 -19.98
N LEU A 288 -9.41 14.87 -20.30
CA LEU A 288 -8.31 13.92 -20.28
C LEU A 288 -7.16 14.41 -21.19
N GLY A 289 -5.95 14.41 -20.69
CA GLY A 289 -4.77 14.85 -21.43
C GLY A 289 -4.51 16.36 -21.33
N ASN A 290 -5.40 17.18 -20.75
CA ASN A 290 -5.32 18.63 -20.77
C ASN A 290 -4.84 19.28 -19.45
N SER A 291 -4.25 18.50 -18.54
CA SER A 291 -3.60 19.06 -17.36
C SER A 291 -2.45 19.97 -17.74
N ILE A 292 -2.38 21.17 -17.16
CA ILE A 292 -1.28 22.12 -17.33
C ILE A 292 -0.16 21.81 -16.32
N GLN A 293 -0.52 21.33 -15.14
CA GLN A 293 0.44 21.09 -14.06
C GLN A 293 1.42 19.94 -14.37
N LYS A 294 1.02 18.95 -15.17
CA LYS A 294 1.90 17.86 -15.64
C LYS A 294 2.98 18.31 -16.62
N LEU A 295 2.86 19.50 -17.24
CA LEU A 295 3.80 20.02 -18.22
C LEU A 295 5.08 20.62 -17.58
N GLY A 296 5.67 19.88 -16.62
CA GLY A 296 6.93 20.23 -15.97
C GLY A 296 6.80 21.05 -14.69
N LYS A 297 5.57 21.40 -14.26
CA LYS A 297 5.36 22.12 -12.99
C LYS A 297 5.38 21.17 -11.79
N ILE A 298 4.85 19.95 -11.92
CA ILE A 298 5.00 18.89 -10.94
C ILE A 298 6.11 17.96 -11.44
N PRO A 299 7.21 17.72 -10.68
CA PRO A 299 8.37 16.96 -11.15
C PRO A 299 8.07 15.52 -11.56
N GLU A 300 7.24 14.81 -10.79
CA GLU A 300 6.86 13.41 -11.00
C GLU A 300 5.35 13.20 -10.86
N PRO A 301 4.53 13.80 -11.77
CA PRO A 301 3.09 13.82 -11.64
C PRO A 301 2.44 12.44 -11.78
N TYR A 302 3.18 11.44 -12.30
CA TYR A 302 2.73 10.06 -12.47
C TYR A 302 2.97 9.16 -11.24
N ASN A 303 3.69 9.65 -10.22
CA ASN A 303 4.00 8.93 -8.99
C ASN A 303 3.00 9.29 -7.88
N ASP A 304 3.47 10.01 -6.86
CA ASP A 304 2.72 10.34 -5.64
C ASP A 304 1.68 11.46 -5.80
N PHE A 305 1.80 12.30 -6.84
CA PHE A 305 0.86 13.38 -7.15
C PHE A 305 -0.16 13.05 -8.24
N ILE A 306 -0.29 11.80 -8.66
CA ILE A 306 -1.19 11.42 -9.76
C ILE A 306 -2.65 11.78 -9.46
N PHE A 307 -3.08 11.75 -8.20
CA PHE A 307 -4.43 12.13 -7.80
C PHE A 307 -4.75 13.59 -8.11
N SER A 308 -3.79 14.52 -8.00
CA SER A 308 -3.98 15.92 -8.40
C SER A 308 -4.20 16.06 -9.91
N ILE A 309 -3.53 15.23 -10.72
CA ILE A 309 -3.75 15.21 -12.19
C ILE A 309 -5.13 14.63 -12.51
N VAL A 310 -5.59 13.60 -11.79
CA VAL A 310 -6.97 13.09 -11.89
C VAL A 310 -7.98 14.22 -11.61
N CYS A 311 -7.77 15.00 -10.55
CA CYS A 311 -8.62 16.12 -10.20
C CYS A 311 -8.59 17.24 -11.28
N GLU A 312 -7.42 17.54 -11.84
CA GLU A 312 -7.32 18.58 -12.88
C GLU A 312 -7.99 18.17 -14.19
N GLU A 313 -7.78 16.90 -14.62
CA GLU A 313 -8.28 16.42 -15.90
C GLU A 313 -9.75 15.99 -15.87
N LEU A 314 -10.19 15.33 -14.79
CA LEU A 314 -11.53 14.74 -14.68
C LEU A 314 -12.43 15.47 -13.66
N GLY A 315 -11.90 16.45 -12.96
CA GLY A 315 -12.63 17.24 -11.97
C GLY A 315 -13.04 16.46 -10.72
N VAL A 316 -13.89 17.08 -9.92
CA VAL A 316 -14.45 16.47 -8.72
C VAL A 316 -15.22 15.20 -9.04
N MET A 317 -15.93 15.13 -10.16
CA MET A 317 -16.68 13.94 -10.56
C MET A 317 -15.77 12.74 -10.83
N GLY A 318 -14.68 12.92 -11.60
CA GLY A 318 -13.72 11.84 -11.84
C GLY A 318 -12.97 11.40 -10.59
N ALA A 319 -12.56 12.36 -9.75
CA ALA A 319 -11.95 12.08 -8.46
C ALA A 319 -12.90 11.30 -7.53
N SER A 320 -14.17 11.72 -7.45
CA SER A 320 -15.19 11.02 -6.64
C SER A 320 -15.46 9.62 -7.15
N LEU A 321 -15.54 9.42 -8.48
CA LEU A 321 -15.68 8.08 -9.06
C LEU A 321 -14.50 7.17 -8.66
N LEU A 322 -13.27 7.66 -8.76
CA LEU A 322 -12.09 6.92 -8.34
C LEU A 322 -12.14 6.56 -6.85
N LEU A 323 -12.54 7.48 -5.98
CA LEU A 323 -12.71 7.21 -4.55
C LEU A 323 -13.78 6.14 -4.29
N LEU A 324 -14.92 6.21 -4.99
CA LEU A 324 -15.97 5.19 -4.90
C LEU A 324 -15.46 3.81 -5.35
N MET A 325 -14.61 3.74 -6.37
CA MET A 325 -13.97 2.48 -6.79
C MET A 325 -13.07 1.92 -5.69
N PHE A 326 -12.27 2.75 -5.00
CA PHE A 326 -11.48 2.32 -3.85
C PHE A 326 -12.34 1.89 -2.68
N ILE A 327 -13.39 2.63 -2.34
CA ILE A 327 -14.34 2.26 -1.28
C ILE A 327 -14.96 0.89 -1.60
N TYR A 328 -15.35 0.65 -2.85
CA TYR A 328 -15.90 -0.64 -3.26
C TYR A 328 -14.87 -1.77 -3.19
N LEU A 329 -13.61 -1.54 -3.62
CA LEU A 329 -12.51 -2.49 -3.46
C LEU A 329 -12.32 -2.88 -1.99
N LEU A 330 -12.21 -1.88 -1.12
CA LEU A 330 -12.04 -2.06 0.33
C LEU A 330 -13.25 -2.79 0.95
N TYR A 331 -14.46 -2.43 0.55
CA TYR A 331 -15.67 -3.12 0.98
C TYR A 331 -15.66 -4.61 0.60
N ARG A 332 -15.19 -4.95 -0.61
CA ARG A 332 -15.07 -6.36 -1.03
C ARG A 332 -14.05 -7.12 -0.18
N ILE A 333 -12.88 -6.56 0.07
CA ILE A 333 -11.84 -7.15 0.92
C ILE A 333 -12.37 -7.34 2.35
N TYR A 334 -13.03 -6.32 2.92
CA TYR A 334 -13.68 -6.39 4.23
C TYR A 334 -14.74 -7.49 4.30
N SER A 335 -15.61 -7.59 3.29
CA SER A 335 -16.63 -8.64 3.21
C SER A 335 -16.02 -10.05 3.20
N ILE A 336 -14.89 -10.22 2.50
CA ILE A 336 -14.14 -11.49 2.49
C ILE A 336 -13.54 -11.77 3.87
N ALA A 337 -12.94 -10.77 4.52
CA ALA A 337 -12.39 -10.91 5.87
C ALA A 337 -13.45 -11.37 6.87
N GLN A 338 -14.66 -10.79 6.82
CA GLN A 338 -15.76 -11.16 7.72
C GLN A 338 -16.29 -12.58 7.49
N LYS A 339 -16.19 -13.08 6.26
CA LYS A 339 -16.65 -14.42 5.87
C LYS A 339 -15.56 -15.48 5.94
N ALA A 340 -14.33 -15.10 6.32
CA ALA A 340 -13.21 -16.03 6.42
C ALA A 340 -13.49 -17.11 7.47
N GLU A 341 -13.13 -18.35 7.13
CA GLU A 341 -13.37 -19.53 7.94
C GLU A 341 -12.65 -19.51 9.28
N ASP A 342 -11.37 -19.09 9.25
CA ASP A 342 -10.50 -19.09 10.42
C ASP A 342 -9.94 -17.70 10.73
N LEU A 343 -9.36 -17.56 11.93
CA LEU A 343 -8.80 -16.30 12.39
C LEU A 343 -7.61 -15.85 11.54
N PHE A 344 -6.77 -16.78 11.07
CA PHE A 344 -5.63 -16.47 10.24
C PHE A 344 -6.07 -15.84 8.90
N GLY A 345 -7.01 -16.46 8.18
CA GLY A 345 -7.54 -15.93 6.92
C GLY A 345 -8.23 -14.58 7.08
N ARG A 346 -8.99 -14.43 8.19
CA ARG A 346 -9.60 -13.13 8.55
C ARG A 346 -8.55 -12.05 8.72
N MET A 347 -7.50 -12.31 9.50
CA MET A 347 -6.45 -11.34 9.77
C MET A 347 -5.59 -11.06 8.53
N LEU A 348 -5.35 -12.06 7.68
CA LEU A 348 -4.65 -11.89 6.41
C LEU A 348 -5.39 -10.90 5.50
N ALA A 349 -6.69 -11.09 5.31
CA ALA A 349 -7.52 -10.17 4.52
C ALA A 349 -7.63 -8.78 5.18
N THR A 350 -7.71 -8.71 6.52
CA THR A 350 -7.70 -7.43 7.28
C THR A 350 -6.38 -6.69 7.10
N GLY A 351 -5.25 -7.39 7.06
CA GLY A 351 -3.93 -6.78 6.81
C GLY A 351 -3.85 -6.15 5.42
N VAL A 352 -4.31 -6.85 4.38
CA VAL A 352 -4.36 -6.31 3.01
C VAL A 352 -5.33 -5.12 2.92
N PHE A 353 -6.51 -5.21 3.54
CA PHE A 353 -7.43 -4.07 3.69
C PHE A 353 -6.72 -2.86 4.30
N SER A 354 -6.03 -3.05 5.42
CA SER A 354 -5.34 -2.00 6.15
C SER A 354 -4.24 -1.35 5.31
N HIS A 355 -3.45 -2.16 4.58
CA HIS A 355 -2.39 -1.68 3.70
C HIS A 355 -2.97 -0.76 2.61
N ILE A 356 -3.95 -1.23 1.83
CA ILE A 356 -4.55 -0.46 0.73
C ILE A 356 -5.24 0.80 1.26
N ALA A 357 -6.03 0.67 2.33
CA ALA A 357 -6.73 1.80 2.93
C ALA A 357 -5.78 2.90 3.40
N LEU A 358 -4.69 2.52 4.10
CA LEU A 358 -3.68 3.47 4.58
C LEU A 358 -2.97 4.18 3.43
N GLN A 359 -2.58 3.46 2.38
CA GLN A 359 -1.92 4.08 1.22
C GLN A 359 -2.85 5.07 0.51
N VAL A 360 -4.12 4.72 0.29
CA VAL A 360 -5.11 5.60 -0.34
C VAL A 360 -5.32 6.85 0.51
N VAL A 361 -5.58 6.69 1.81
CA VAL A 361 -5.81 7.82 2.72
C VAL A 361 -4.60 8.73 2.81
N MET A 362 -3.39 8.16 2.96
CA MET A 362 -2.17 8.95 3.06
C MET A 362 -1.85 9.70 1.76
N ASN A 363 -2.00 9.06 0.59
CA ASN A 363 -1.77 9.75 -0.67
C ASN A 363 -2.72 10.93 -0.85
N ILE A 364 -4.02 10.73 -0.62
CA ILE A 364 -5.01 11.80 -0.74
C ILE A 364 -4.73 12.92 0.27
N ALA A 365 -4.41 12.58 1.53
CA ALA A 365 -4.09 13.57 2.56
C ALA A 365 -2.86 14.41 2.21
N VAL A 366 -1.84 13.81 1.61
CA VAL A 366 -0.65 14.53 1.12
C VAL A 366 -1.00 15.44 -0.04
N VAL A 367 -1.69 14.93 -1.06
CA VAL A 367 -2.00 15.68 -2.28
C VAL A 367 -2.97 16.83 -2.02
N THR A 368 -3.86 16.68 -1.02
CA THR A 368 -4.78 17.75 -0.57
C THR A 368 -4.17 18.71 0.45
N GLY A 369 -2.90 18.52 0.82
CA GLY A 369 -2.22 19.37 1.81
C GLY A 369 -2.62 19.10 3.26
N ALA A 370 -3.39 18.03 3.54
CA ALA A 370 -3.77 17.64 4.92
C ALA A 370 -2.61 16.99 5.69
N MET A 371 -1.57 16.51 4.99
CA MET A 371 -0.35 15.93 5.57
C MET A 371 0.89 16.41 4.83
N PRO A 372 2.07 16.43 5.50
CA PRO A 372 3.35 16.72 4.83
C PRO A 372 3.61 15.72 3.70
N ASN A 373 4.38 16.14 2.69
CA ASN A 373 4.76 15.25 1.58
C ASN A 373 5.53 14.02 2.08
N THR A 374 4.99 12.83 1.79
CA THR A 374 5.53 11.54 2.21
C THR A 374 6.03 10.68 1.06
N GLY A 375 5.71 11.01 -0.19
CA GLY A 375 6.08 10.24 -1.38
C GLY A 375 5.36 8.87 -1.45
N VAL A 376 4.18 8.75 -0.85
CA VAL A 376 3.36 7.52 -0.88
C VAL A 376 2.53 7.50 -2.15
N THR A 377 2.68 6.45 -2.97
CA THR A 377 1.95 6.28 -4.22
C THR A 377 0.51 5.81 -4.00
N LEU A 378 -0.40 6.16 -4.92
CA LEU A 378 -1.79 5.69 -4.91
C LEU A 378 -1.87 4.26 -5.48
N PRO A 379 -2.36 3.27 -4.71
CA PRO A 379 -2.38 1.86 -5.12
C PRO A 379 -3.06 1.64 -6.47
N LEU A 380 -2.47 0.82 -7.35
CA LEU A 380 -2.97 0.46 -8.69
C LEU A 380 -3.09 1.63 -9.70
N ILE A 381 -3.03 2.87 -9.25
CA ILE A 381 -3.20 4.06 -10.10
C ILE A 381 -1.86 4.69 -10.44
N SER A 382 -1.01 4.94 -9.41
CA SER A 382 0.31 5.54 -9.60
C SER A 382 1.24 4.61 -10.37
N TYR A 383 2.21 5.20 -11.06
CA TYR A 383 3.34 4.45 -11.58
C TYR A 383 4.12 3.83 -10.41
N GLY A 384 4.15 2.51 -10.34
CA GLY A 384 4.77 1.78 -9.23
C GLY A 384 5.55 0.54 -9.66
N GLY A 385 5.56 0.22 -10.96
CA GLY A 385 6.30 -0.94 -11.48
C GLY A 385 6.09 -2.20 -10.64
N THR A 386 7.12 -2.61 -9.89
CA THR A 386 7.09 -3.81 -9.04
C THR A 386 6.15 -3.70 -7.84
N ALA A 387 5.84 -2.50 -7.33
CA ALA A 387 4.88 -2.33 -6.24
C ALA A 387 3.48 -2.84 -6.64
N THR A 388 3.09 -2.63 -7.90
CA THR A 388 1.84 -3.17 -8.46
C THR A 388 1.80 -4.69 -8.40
N ILE A 389 2.92 -5.38 -8.65
CA ILE A 389 3.00 -6.85 -8.57
C ILE A 389 2.75 -7.32 -7.15
N PHE A 390 3.43 -6.73 -6.14
CA PHE A 390 3.26 -7.10 -4.75
C PHE A 390 1.83 -6.88 -4.26
N LEU A 391 1.22 -5.76 -4.64
CA LEU A 391 -0.17 -5.47 -4.30
C LEU A 391 -1.15 -6.48 -4.93
N LEU A 392 -0.92 -6.87 -6.17
CA LEU A 392 -1.73 -7.91 -6.84
C LEU A 392 -1.51 -9.30 -6.22
N VAL A 393 -0.31 -9.61 -5.72
CA VAL A 393 -0.07 -10.81 -4.91
C VAL A 393 -0.90 -10.79 -3.62
N GLU A 394 -0.97 -9.65 -2.91
CA GLU A 394 -1.82 -9.50 -1.73
C GLU A 394 -3.31 -9.71 -2.05
N LEU A 395 -3.81 -9.12 -3.14
CA LEU A 395 -5.18 -9.36 -3.60
C LEU A 395 -5.41 -10.84 -3.98
N GLY A 396 -4.41 -11.51 -4.53
CA GLY A 396 -4.42 -12.95 -4.78
C GLY A 396 -4.58 -13.78 -3.50
N MET A 397 -3.91 -13.37 -2.40
CA MET A 397 -4.09 -14.00 -1.08
C MET A 397 -5.53 -13.84 -0.58
N VAL A 398 -6.12 -12.65 -0.72
CA VAL A 398 -7.51 -12.37 -0.33
C VAL A 398 -8.49 -13.23 -1.14
N LEU A 399 -8.31 -13.34 -2.45
CA LEU A 399 -9.12 -14.22 -3.32
C LEU A 399 -9.04 -15.67 -2.89
N ASN A 400 -7.87 -16.12 -2.44
CA ASN A 400 -7.70 -17.48 -1.94
C ASN A 400 -8.46 -17.73 -0.64
N VAL A 401 -8.39 -16.79 0.32
CA VAL A 401 -9.16 -16.85 1.57
C VAL A 401 -10.64 -17.05 1.26
N GLN A 402 -11.22 -16.30 0.32
CA GLN A 402 -12.61 -16.47 -0.06
C GLN A 402 -12.89 -17.85 -0.68
N LYS A 403 -12.07 -18.26 -1.63
CA LYS A 403 -12.24 -19.54 -2.34
C LYS A 403 -12.32 -20.73 -1.38
N TRP A 404 -11.48 -20.73 -0.32
CA TRP A 404 -11.47 -21.77 0.68
C TRP A 404 -12.68 -21.68 1.63
N SER A 405 -13.04 -20.48 2.06
CA SER A 405 -14.20 -20.27 2.94
C SER A 405 -15.51 -20.68 2.27
N GLU A 406 -15.66 -20.43 0.96
CA GLU A 406 -16.84 -20.87 0.21
C GLU A 406 -16.88 -22.39 0.03
N ARG A 407 -15.74 -23.04 -0.26
CA ARG A 407 -15.67 -24.49 -0.38
C ARG A 407 -16.10 -25.20 0.88
N LYS A 408 -15.58 -24.77 2.03
CA LYS A 408 -15.94 -25.38 3.31
C LYS A 408 -17.41 -25.20 3.63
N ARG A 409 -17.95 -24.00 3.42
CA ARG A 409 -19.38 -23.77 3.61
C ARG A 409 -20.25 -24.70 2.74
N ASP A 410 -19.85 -24.92 1.47
CA ASP A 410 -20.57 -25.84 0.58
C ASP A 410 -20.44 -27.29 1.06
N GLU A 411 -19.33 -27.71 1.64
CA GLU A 411 -19.11 -29.01 2.25
C GLU A 411 -20.00 -29.19 3.50
N ASP A 412 -20.05 -28.22 4.39
CA ASP A 412 -20.89 -28.24 5.60
C ASP A 412 -22.38 -28.33 5.25
N ILE A 413 -22.87 -27.54 4.28
CA ILE A 413 -24.26 -27.63 3.78
C ILE A 413 -24.55 -29.00 3.19
N ARG A 414 -23.60 -29.61 2.49
CA ARG A 414 -23.78 -31.00 1.97
C ARG A 414 -23.90 -32.00 3.10
N MET A 415 -23.02 -31.92 4.11
CA MET A 415 -23.04 -32.84 5.25
C MET A 415 -24.32 -32.72 6.07
N GLU A 416 -24.88 -31.51 6.23
CA GLU A 416 -26.16 -31.28 6.91
C GLU A 416 -27.35 -31.91 6.15
N ARG A 417 -27.31 -31.96 4.82
CA ARG A 417 -28.35 -32.60 3.99
C ARG A 417 -28.34 -34.15 4.04
N PHE A 418 -27.22 -34.74 4.51
CA PHE A 418 -27.07 -36.18 4.67
C PHE A 418 -27.29 -36.68 6.11
N ARG A 419 -27.53 -35.75 7.06
CA ARG A 419 -27.99 -36.01 8.42
C ARG A 419 -29.50 -35.88 8.53
#